data_abeb43bd8aeefa53e2105cdb2ecc6940
#
_entry.id   abeb43bd8aeefa53e2105cdb2ecc6940
#
_cell.length_a   1.000
_cell.length_b   1.000
_cell.length_c   1.000
_cell.angle_alpha   90.00
_cell.angle_beta   90.00
_cell.angle_gamma   90.00
#
_symmetry.space_group_name_H-M   'P 1'
#
loop_
_entity.id
_entity.type
_entity.pdbx_description
1 polymer ?
#
loop_
_entity_poly.entity_id
_entity_poly.type
_entity_poly.pdbx_seq_one_letter_code
_entity_poly.pdbx_strand_id
1 'polypeptide(L)'
;ENFIDHGMSPNLDALFVDEAQDLSKLQWEVVHKISENIPKLYAAGDDDQAIYKWAGACVEEFTNLKGERQILDQSYRVPQEVHKVANGILDNIKDRVPKYFLPRDFKGSVEYHYSVDDLDLSKGNWLLLARNGYLLRDYERVCELNGYPYESPTRKPLQSAALMAIKAWSKIVIGEEIHSDDLKKIKRFYKFRFRVDEDRMYKIYDLPVDAEPWFKCFNNLKPELSEYFLAARRQGESLNVARIKINTIHGVKGGEAEHV
;
A
#
# COMPACT_ATOMS: atom_id res chain seq x y z
N GLU A 1 -20.52 12.26 -20.54
CA GLU A 1 -21.34 12.54 -21.75
C GLU A 1 -21.77 14.01 -21.80
N ASN A 2 -22.51 14.50 -20.83
CA ASN A 2 -23.05 15.89 -20.84
C ASN A 2 -21.97 16.98 -21.02
N PHE A 3 -20.76 16.79 -20.49
CA PHE A 3 -19.62 17.70 -20.71
C PHE A 3 -19.08 17.62 -22.15
N ILE A 4 -19.01 16.44 -22.72
CA ILE A 4 -18.53 16.23 -24.10
C ILE A 4 -19.46 16.93 -25.09
N ASP A 5 -20.78 16.83 -24.87
CA ASP A 5 -21.80 17.39 -25.77
C ASP A 5 -21.96 18.91 -25.64
N HIS A 6 -21.88 19.45 -24.43
CA HIS A 6 -22.27 20.83 -24.13
C HIS A 6 -21.20 21.63 -23.37
N GLY A 7 -20.11 20.98 -22.94
CA GLY A 7 -19.03 21.65 -22.21
C GLY A 7 -18.22 22.59 -23.11
N MET A 8 -17.75 23.69 -22.53
CA MET A 8 -16.83 24.59 -23.21
C MET A 8 -15.39 24.27 -22.84
N SER A 9 -14.52 24.27 -23.84
CA SER A 9 -13.08 24.16 -23.58
C SER A 9 -12.59 25.36 -22.78
N PRO A 10 -11.85 25.17 -21.69
CA PRO A 10 -11.31 26.27 -20.90
C PRO A 10 -10.25 27.05 -21.71
N ASN A 11 -10.09 28.32 -21.39
CA ASN A 11 -9.01 29.14 -21.99
C ASN A 11 -7.73 28.97 -21.17
N LEU A 12 -6.87 28.04 -21.61
CA LEU A 12 -5.59 27.69 -20.98
C LEU A 12 -4.47 27.69 -22.03
N ASP A 13 -3.25 27.93 -21.60
CA ASP A 13 -2.07 27.92 -22.50
C ASP A 13 -1.56 26.53 -22.80
N ALA A 14 -1.76 25.58 -21.90
CA ALA A 14 -1.33 24.19 -22.06
C ALA A 14 -2.20 23.24 -21.22
N LEU A 15 -2.31 21.99 -21.69
CA LEU A 15 -2.90 20.87 -21.00
C LEU A 15 -1.84 19.78 -20.81
N PHE A 16 -1.68 19.29 -19.59
CA PHE A 16 -0.81 18.16 -19.26
C PHE A 16 -1.66 16.96 -18.84
N VAL A 17 -1.38 15.82 -19.44
CA VAL A 17 -2.04 14.54 -19.14
C VAL A 17 -0.95 13.57 -18.69
N ASP A 18 -0.99 13.17 -17.44
CA ASP A 18 -0.06 12.18 -16.88
C ASP A 18 -0.69 10.78 -16.85
N GLU A 19 0.13 9.72 -16.86
CA GLU A 19 -0.29 8.32 -16.93
C GLU A 19 -1.29 8.08 -18.08
N ALA A 20 -1.05 8.71 -19.22
CA ALA A 20 -1.97 8.77 -20.35
C ALA A 20 -2.37 7.39 -20.91
N GLN A 21 -1.51 6.37 -20.77
CA GLN A 21 -1.80 4.98 -21.17
C GLN A 21 -2.93 4.32 -20.36
N ASP A 22 -3.30 4.88 -19.20
CA ASP A 22 -4.34 4.31 -18.34
C ASP A 22 -5.72 4.93 -18.59
N LEU A 23 -5.83 5.95 -19.42
CA LEU A 23 -7.10 6.60 -19.72
C LEU A 23 -8.01 5.70 -20.56
N SER A 24 -9.28 5.62 -20.16
CA SER A 24 -10.35 5.01 -20.94
C SER A 24 -10.70 5.87 -22.18
N LYS A 25 -11.38 5.26 -23.14
CA LYS A 25 -11.85 5.98 -24.34
C LYS A 25 -12.67 7.22 -23.97
N LEU A 26 -13.59 7.10 -23.02
CA LEU A 26 -14.40 8.24 -22.55
C LEU A 26 -13.55 9.35 -21.92
N GLN A 27 -12.52 9.01 -21.18
CA GLN A 27 -11.59 10.00 -20.61
C GLN A 27 -10.77 10.69 -21.70
N TRP A 28 -10.36 9.96 -22.75
CA TRP A 28 -9.74 10.56 -23.92
C TRP A 28 -10.68 11.52 -24.67
N GLU A 29 -11.94 11.19 -24.83
CA GLU A 29 -12.96 12.10 -25.40
C GLU A 29 -13.06 13.39 -24.58
N VAL A 30 -13.00 13.31 -23.25
CA VAL A 30 -12.94 14.49 -22.37
C VAL A 30 -11.64 15.29 -22.56
N VAL A 31 -10.49 14.62 -22.66
CA VAL A 31 -9.20 15.28 -22.93
C VAL A 31 -9.25 16.03 -24.26
N HIS A 32 -9.74 15.40 -25.32
CA HIS A 32 -9.90 16.03 -26.63
C HIS A 32 -10.84 17.24 -26.56
N LYS A 33 -11.97 17.10 -25.89
CA LYS A 33 -12.93 18.21 -25.70
C LYS A 33 -12.32 19.40 -24.95
N ILE A 34 -11.58 19.14 -23.88
CA ILE A 34 -10.88 20.18 -23.11
C ILE A 34 -9.82 20.85 -23.99
N SER A 35 -9.09 20.10 -24.82
CA SER A 35 -7.97 20.61 -25.62
C SER A 35 -8.37 21.32 -26.89
N GLU A 36 -9.66 21.38 -27.28
CA GLU A 36 -10.13 21.99 -28.54
C GLU A 36 -9.55 23.41 -28.80
N ASN A 37 -9.46 24.22 -27.74
CA ASN A 37 -8.98 25.60 -27.83
C ASN A 37 -7.62 25.83 -27.13
N ILE A 38 -6.96 24.74 -26.71
CA ILE A 38 -5.66 24.82 -26.01
C ILE A 38 -4.52 24.59 -27.00
N PRO A 39 -3.59 25.53 -27.13
CA PRO A 39 -2.55 25.47 -28.17
C PRO A 39 -1.53 24.37 -27.97
N LYS A 40 -1.39 23.83 -26.72
CA LYS A 40 -0.37 22.82 -26.39
C LYS A 40 -0.97 21.72 -25.53
N LEU A 41 -0.93 20.48 -26.03
CA LEU A 41 -1.24 19.26 -25.29
C LEU A 41 0.06 18.49 -25.07
N TYR A 42 0.35 18.18 -23.80
CA TYR A 42 1.44 17.32 -23.38
C TYR A 42 0.86 16.07 -22.74
N ALA A 43 1.17 14.91 -23.30
CA ALA A 43 0.76 13.62 -22.72
C ALA A 43 2.00 12.83 -22.32
N ALA A 44 2.13 12.50 -21.05
CA ALA A 44 3.15 11.63 -20.51
C ALA A 44 2.57 10.25 -20.18
N GLY A 45 3.33 9.20 -20.44
CA GLY A 45 2.90 7.84 -20.16
C GLY A 45 3.89 6.79 -20.64
N ASP A 46 3.62 5.54 -20.31
CA ASP A 46 4.43 4.40 -20.70
C ASP A 46 3.50 3.23 -21.08
N ASP A 47 3.42 2.92 -22.37
CA ASP A 47 2.59 1.83 -22.89
C ASP A 47 2.99 0.45 -22.34
N ASP A 48 4.25 0.24 -21.94
CA ASP A 48 4.70 -0.98 -21.27
C ASP A 48 4.11 -1.15 -19.86
N GLN A 49 3.64 -0.04 -19.26
CA GLN A 49 2.99 -0.02 -17.94
C GLN A 49 1.47 -0.02 -18.01
N ALA A 50 0.88 -0.26 -19.16
CA ALA A 50 -0.57 -0.27 -19.38
C ALA A 50 -1.23 -1.54 -18.82
N ILE A 51 -1.35 -1.63 -17.51
CA ILE A 51 -1.93 -2.80 -16.82
C ILE A 51 -3.44 -2.71 -16.60
N TYR A 52 -4.11 -1.62 -17.01
CA TYR A 52 -5.54 -1.38 -16.81
C TYR A 52 -6.40 -1.58 -18.06
N LYS A 53 -5.90 -2.25 -19.12
CA LYS A 53 -6.71 -2.58 -20.33
C LYS A 53 -8.01 -3.32 -19.97
N TRP A 54 -7.96 -4.21 -18.99
CA TRP A 54 -9.14 -4.92 -18.47
C TRP A 54 -10.19 -4.00 -17.81
N ALA A 55 -9.78 -2.82 -17.35
CA ALA A 55 -10.65 -1.80 -16.78
C ALA A 55 -11.09 -0.73 -17.80
N GLY A 56 -10.77 -0.93 -19.09
CA GLY A 56 -11.17 -0.06 -20.18
C GLY A 56 -10.15 0.98 -20.61
N ALA A 57 -8.89 0.89 -20.15
CA ALA A 57 -7.82 1.77 -20.64
C ALA A 57 -7.60 1.56 -22.16
N CYS A 58 -7.50 2.68 -22.89
CA CYS A 58 -7.34 2.72 -24.35
C CYS A 58 -5.93 3.24 -24.68
N VAL A 59 -4.96 2.33 -24.67
CA VAL A 59 -3.54 2.65 -24.89
C VAL A 59 -3.31 3.17 -26.30
N GLU A 60 -4.09 2.70 -27.25
CA GLU A 60 -4.02 3.07 -28.67
C GLU A 60 -4.24 4.57 -28.88
N GLU A 61 -5.10 5.20 -28.09
CA GLU A 61 -5.30 6.67 -28.14
C GLU A 61 -4.02 7.40 -27.76
N PHE A 62 -3.32 6.94 -26.71
CA PHE A 62 -2.04 7.52 -26.29
C PHE A 62 -0.94 7.29 -27.32
N THR A 63 -0.78 6.07 -27.81
CA THR A 63 0.32 5.73 -28.74
C THR A 63 0.13 6.33 -30.13
N ASN A 64 -1.11 6.66 -30.53
CA ASN A 64 -1.43 7.26 -31.82
C ASN A 64 -1.52 8.79 -31.80
N LEU A 65 -1.26 9.44 -30.66
CA LEU A 65 -1.24 10.90 -30.59
C LEU A 65 -0.28 11.49 -31.63
N LYS A 66 -0.75 12.47 -32.33
CA LYS A 66 0.07 13.22 -33.32
C LYS A 66 0.87 14.29 -32.58
N GLY A 67 2.13 14.45 -32.96
CA GLY A 67 3.00 15.46 -32.38
C GLY A 67 4.45 14.99 -32.26
N GLU A 68 5.25 15.81 -31.63
CA GLU A 68 6.64 15.47 -31.28
C GLU A 68 6.65 14.46 -30.14
N ARG A 69 7.46 13.41 -30.27
CA ARG A 69 7.64 12.38 -29.26
C ARG A 69 9.03 12.45 -28.69
N GLN A 70 9.10 12.55 -27.36
CA GLN A 70 10.34 12.47 -26.61
C GLN A 70 10.33 11.25 -25.71
N ILE A 71 11.40 10.45 -25.72
CA ILE A 71 11.58 9.33 -24.82
C ILE A 71 12.48 9.78 -23.68
N LEU A 72 12.03 9.55 -22.43
CA LEU A 72 12.83 9.73 -21.24
C LEU A 72 13.55 8.41 -20.97
N ASP A 73 14.80 8.34 -21.32
CA ASP A 73 15.58 7.10 -21.40
C ASP A 73 16.30 6.72 -20.11
N GLN A 74 16.33 7.58 -19.08
CA GLN A 74 16.99 7.32 -17.81
C GLN A 74 16.01 6.96 -16.71
N SER A 75 16.12 5.76 -16.16
CA SER A 75 15.44 5.39 -14.92
C SER A 75 16.30 5.73 -13.70
N TYR A 76 15.73 6.47 -12.76
CA TYR A 76 16.34 6.77 -11.46
C TYR A 76 15.88 5.82 -10.34
N ARG A 77 15.00 4.89 -10.68
CA ARG A 77 14.36 3.96 -9.74
C ARG A 77 14.85 2.53 -9.91
N VAL A 78 14.85 2.02 -11.12
CA VAL A 78 15.04 0.59 -11.43
C VAL A 78 16.52 0.20 -11.41
N PRO A 79 16.95 -0.76 -10.53
CA PRO A 79 18.31 -1.28 -10.50
C PRO A 79 18.64 -2.13 -11.74
N GLN A 80 19.95 -2.33 -11.99
CA GLN A 80 20.47 -3.03 -13.19
C GLN A 80 19.95 -4.47 -13.31
N GLU A 81 19.98 -5.25 -12.23
CA GLU A 81 19.52 -6.66 -12.27
C GLU A 81 18.00 -6.78 -12.45
N VAL A 82 17.23 -5.88 -11.83
CA VAL A 82 15.78 -5.80 -12.05
C VAL A 82 15.45 -5.38 -13.48
N HIS A 83 16.20 -4.42 -14.02
CA HIS A 83 16.07 -3.97 -15.41
C HIS A 83 16.28 -5.10 -16.42
N LYS A 84 17.29 -5.97 -16.21
CA LYS A 84 17.53 -7.14 -17.07
C LYS A 84 16.30 -8.07 -17.12
N VAL A 85 15.71 -8.36 -15.96
CA VAL A 85 14.52 -9.21 -15.89
C VAL A 85 13.34 -8.54 -16.56
N ALA A 86 13.14 -7.23 -16.31
CA ALA A 86 12.07 -6.46 -16.93
C ALA A 86 12.17 -6.48 -18.45
N ASN A 87 13.36 -6.24 -19.01
CA ASN A 87 13.57 -6.30 -20.46
C ASN A 87 13.25 -7.67 -21.05
N GLY A 88 13.66 -8.76 -20.39
CA GLY A 88 13.32 -10.11 -20.84
C GLY A 88 11.81 -10.38 -20.86
N ILE A 89 11.01 -9.68 -20.04
CA ILE A 89 9.55 -9.73 -20.08
C ILE A 89 9.03 -8.86 -21.22
N LEU A 90 9.55 -7.65 -21.38
CA LEU A 90 9.15 -6.70 -22.43
C LEU A 90 9.36 -7.23 -23.84
N ASP A 91 10.38 -8.04 -24.07
CA ASP A 91 10.68 -8.67 -25.36
C ASP A 91 9.53 -9.59 -25.85
N ASN A 92 8.63 -10.03 -24.96
CA ASN A 92 7.46 -10.82 -25.30
C ASN A 92 6.22 -9.98 -25.67
N ILE A 93 6.27 -8.66 -25.51
CA ILE A 93 5.16 -7.75 -25.84
C ILE A 93 5.26 -7.36 -27.32
N LYS A 94 4.29 -7.75 -28.13
CA LYS A 94 4.32 -7.52 -29.60
C LYS A 94 3.98 -6.09 -29.98
N ASP A 95 2.94 -5.52 -29.37
CA ASP A 95 2.37 -4.22 -29.73
C ASP A 95 2.80 -3.16 -28.73
N ARG A 96 4.08 -2.73 -28.81
CA ARG A 96 4.65 -1.69 -27.96
C ARG A 96 5.38 -0.62 -28.78
N VAL A 97 5.47 0.57 -28.26
CA VAL A 97 6.32 1.62 -28.84
C VAL A 97 7.78 1.22 -28.63
N PRO A 98 8.59 1.14 -29.69
CA PRO A 98 10.02 0.86 -29.56
C PRO A 98 10.69 1.93 -28.72
N LYS A 99 11.19 1.55 -27.55
CA LYS A 99 11.93 2.43 -26.66
C LYS A 99 12.94 1.62 -25.86
N TYR A 100 13.96 2.30 -25.43
CA TYR A 100 14.99 1.76 -24.57
C TYR A 100 15.20 2.73 -23.41
N PHE A 101 15.42 2.21 -22.22
CA PHE A 101 15.78 3.03 -21.06
C PHE A 101 16.94 2.42 -20.28
N LEU A 102 17.70 3.28 -19.62
CA LEU A 102 18.86 2.92 -18.82
C LEU A 102 18.46 2.72 -17.37
N PRO A 103 18.97 1.68 -16.69
CA PRO A 103 18.75 1.52 -15.25
C PRO A 103 19.50 2.61 -14.47
N ARG A 104 19.13 2.79 -13.21
CA ARG A 104 19.93 3.61 -12.30
C ARG A 104 21.30 2.95 -12.07
N ASP A 105 22.30 3.76 -11.71
CA ASP A 105 23.64 3.27 -11.37
C ASP A 105 23.67 2.59 -9.99
N PHE A 106 23.02 1.43 -9.92
CA PHE A 106 22.96 0.55 -8.76
C PHE A 106 22.69 -0.88 -9.23
N LYS A 107 23.49 -1.84 -8.79
CA LYS A 107 23.38 -3.22 -9.26
C LYS A 107 22.05 -3.86 -8.87
N GLY A 108 21.67 -3.81 -7.60
CA GLY A 108 20.52 -4.53 -7.06
C GLY A 108 20.72 -6.05 -7.10
N SER A 109 19.67 -6.79 -6.78
CA SER A 109 19.62 -8.25 -6.91
C SER A 109 18.23 -8.71 -7.28
N VAL A 110 18.15 -9.89 -7.89
CA VAL A 110 16.92 -10.63 -8.14
C VAL A 110 17.14 -12.06 -7.65
N GLU A 111 16.26 -12.53 -6.79
CA GLU A 111 16.31 -13.86 -6.22
C GLU A 111 15.01 -14.61 -6.53
N TYR A 112 15.09 -15.93 -6.64
CA TYR A 112 13.96 -16.79 -6.94
C TYR A 112 13.72 -17.76 -5.79
N HIS A 113 12.53 -17.73 -5.22
CA HIS A 113 12.09 -18.59 -4.12
C HIS A 113 10.87 -19.38 -4.52
N TYR A 114 10.70 -20.57 -3.95
CA TYR A 114 9.53 -21.42 -4.22
C TYR A 114 8.33 -21.04 -3.33
N SER A 115 8.58 -20.47 -2.18
CA SER A 115 7.56 -20.10 -1.22
C SER A 115 7.90 -18.76 -0.56
N VAL A 116 6.88 -18.03 -0.12
CA VAL A 116 7.05 -16.86 0.74
C VAL A 116 7.64 -17.22 2.11
N ASP A 117 7.47 -18.45 2.56
CA ASP A 117 8.08 -18.97 3.80
C ASP A 117 9.61 -19.05 3.72
N ASP A 118 10.19 -19.04 2.51
CA ASP A 118 11.64 -19.05 2.28
C ASP A 118 12.27 -17.64 2.39
N LEU A 119 11.45 -16.58 2.48
CA LEU A 119 11.91 -15.20 2.54
C LEU A 119 12.25 -14.79 3.98
N ASP A 120 13.42 -14.20 4.17
CA ASP A 120 13.74 -13.53 5.43
C ASP A 120 13.14 -12.14 5.50
N LEU A 121 11.90 -12.06 5.98
CA LEU A 121 11.18 -10.81 6.19
C LEU A 121 11.53 -10.12 7.53
N SER A 122 12.56 -10.56 8.25
CA SER A 122 12.89 -10.03 9.58
C SER A 122 13.44 -8.61 9.55
N LYS A 123 13.97 -8.16 8.40
CA LYS A 123 14.60 -6.84 8.23
C LYS A 123 14.13 -6.16 6.95
N GLY A 124 14.35 -4.85 6.89
CA GLY A 124 14.05 -4.04 5.69
C GLY A 124 12.58 -3.70 5.52
N ASN A 125 12.32 -2.88 4.50
CA ASN A 125 10.98 -2.50 4.07
C ASN A 125 10.60 -3.33 2.84
N TRP A 126 9.48 -4.05 2.95
CA TRP A 126 9.02 -4.98 1.92
C TRP A 126 7.74 -4.54 1.27
N LEU A 127 7.64 -4.80 -0.03
CA LEU A 127 6.42 -4.70 -0.80
C LEU A 127 6.11 -6.07 -1.40
N LEU A 128 5.21 -6.83 -0.77
CA LEU A 128 4.81 -8.16 -1.22
C LEU A 128 3.63 -8.04 -2.17
N LEU A 129 3.81 -8.48 -3.39
CA LEU A 129 2.87 -8.30 -4.49
C LEU A 129 2.31 -9.62 -4.99
N ALA A 130 1.01 -9.64 -5.26
CA ALA A 130 0.37 -10.74 -5.94
C ALA A 130 -0.53 -10.25 -7.07
N ARG A 131 -0.80 -11.13 -8.04
CA ARG A 131 -1.70 -10.83 -9.17
C ARG A 131 -3.14 -10.64 -8.70
N ASN A 132 -3.59 -11.44 -7.74
CA ASN A 132 -4.97 -11.48 -7.27
C ASN A 132 -5.05 -11.35 -5.74
N GLY A 133 -6.14 -10.73 -5.28
CA GLY A 133 -6.35 -10.47 -3.85
C GLY A 133 -6.39 -11.72 -2.95
N TYR A 134 -6.84 -12.87 -3.46
CA TYR A 134 -6.88 -14.10 -2.68
C TYR A 134 -5.48 -14.66 -2.34
N LEU A 135 -4.48 -14.37 -3.18
CA LEU A 135 -3.08 -14.78 -2.95
C LEU A 135 -2.40 -13.98 -1.83
N LEU A 136 -2.94 -12.82 -1.47
CA LEU A 136 -2.38 -11.99 -0.40
C LEU A 136 -2.45 -12.67 0.97
N ARG A 137 -3.36 -13.63 1.15
CA ARG A 137 -3.56 -14.36 2.41
C ARG A 137 -2.34 -15.15 2.85
N ASP A 138 -1.56 -15.68 1.92
CA ASP A 138 -0.33 -16.42 2.24
C ASP A 138 0.72 -15.48 2.83
N TYR A 139 0.85 -14.28 2.28
CA TYR A 139 1.74 -13.24 2.81
C TYR A 139 1.29 -12.75 4.18
N GLU A 140 -0.03 -12.49 4.34
CA GLU A 140 -0.62 -12.10 5.63
C GLU A 140 -0.36 -13.17 6.69
N ARG A 141 -0.56 -14.45 6.34
CA ARG A 141 -0.30 -15.59 7.24
C ARG A 141 1.16 -15.63 7.72
N VAL A 142 2.12 -15.48 6.81
CA VAL A 142 3.55 -15.48 7.17
C VAL A 142 3.86 -14.32 8.11
N CYS A 143 3.34 -13.13 7.84
CA CYS A 143 3.50 -11.97 8.72
C CYS A 143 2.86 -12.20 10.10
N GLU A 144 1.65 -12.78 10.14
CA GLU A 144 0.93 -13.05 11.39
C GLU A 144 1.66 -14.10 12.25
N LEU A 145 2.11 -15.19 11.66
CA LEU A 145 2.83 -16.24 12.38
C LEU A 145 4.16 -15.76 12.99
N ASN A 146 4.87 -14.91 12.26
CA ASN A 146 6.17 -14.39 12.69
C ASN A 146 6.09 -13.06 13.45
N GLY A 147 4.91 -12.45 13.54
CA GLY A 147 4.72 -11.17 14.22
C GLY A 147 5.28 -9.96 13.47
N TYR A 148 5.47 -10.06 12.16
CA TYR A 148 5.97 -8.95 11.37
C TYR A 148 4.90 -7.86 11.17
N PRO A 149 5.23 -6.57 11.41
CA PRO A 149 4.30 -5.47 11.23
C PRO A 149 3.96 -5.27 9.75
N TYR A 150 2.69 -5.47 9.39
CA TYR A 150 2.24 -5.36 8.02
C TYR A 150 0.92 -4.59 7.87
N GLU A 151 0.64 -4.15 6.64
CA GLU A 151 -0.68 -3.68 6.20
C GLU A 151 -1.03 -4.28 4.84
N SER A 152 -2.31 -4.56 4.65
CA SER A 152 -2.89 -5.03 3.39
C SER A 152 -4.22 -4.32 3.12
N PRO A 153 -4.78 -4.43 1.90
CA PRO A 153 -6.10 -3.87 1.60
C PRO A 153 -7.22 -4.43 2.49
N THR A 154 -7.08 -5.69 2.92
CA THR A 154 -8.09 -6.42 3.70
C THR A 154 -7.82 -6.39 5.20
N ARG A 155 -6.57 -6.22 5.62
CA ARG A 155 -6.14 -6.31 7.03
C ARG A 155 -5.15 -5.23 7.40
N LYS A 156 -5.46 -4.53 8.48
CA LYS A 156 -4.60 -3.49 9.06
C LYS A 156 -4.44 -3.73 10.56
N PRO A 157 -3.67 -4.75 10.98
CA PRO A 157 -3.52 -5.11 12.39
C PRO A 157 -3.05 -3.94 13.26
N LEU A 158 -2.18 -3.09 12.72
CA LEU A 158 -1.64 -1.92 13.42
C LEU A 158 -2.67 -0.81 13.66
N GLN A 159 -3.79 -0.82 12.93
CA GLN A 159 -4.93 0.10 13.12
C GLN A 159 -6.08 -0.55 13.89
N SER A 160 -5.89 -1.77 14.39
CA SER A 160 -6.96 -2.50 15.10
C SER A 160 -7.26 -1.88 16.45
N ALA A 161 -8.54 -1.96 16.84
CA ALA A 161 -8.96 -1.56 18.19
C ALA A 161 -8.25 -2.37 19.30
N ALA A 162 -7.84 -3.60 19.00
CA ALA A 162 -7.07 -4.44 19.90
C ALA A 162 -5.68 -3.86 20.19
N LEU A 163 -4.92 -3.47 19.15
CA LEU A 163 -3.62 -2.85 19.36
C LEU A 163 -3.73 -1.52 20.10
N MET A 164 -4.74 -0.71 19.78
CA MET A 164 -4.99 0.53 20.52
C MET A 164 -5.26 0.27 22.00
N ALA A 165 -6.04 -0.76 22.31
CA ALA A 165 -6.28 -1.17 23.70
C ALA A 165 -5.01 -1.71 24.38
N ILE A 166 -4.19 -2.51 23.69
CA ILE A 166 -2.89 -3.01 24.19
C ILE A 166 -1.94 -1.86 24.49
N LYS A 167 -1.83 -0.88 23.60
CA LYS A 167 -0.99 0.30 23.81
C LYS A 167 -1.47 1.13 25.00
N ALA A 168 -2.77 1.38 25.11
CA ALA A 168 -3.36 2.10 26.23
C ALA A 168 -3.16 1.35 27.57
N TRP A 169 -3.35 0.02 27.56
CA TRP A 169 -3.09 -0.83 28.72
C TRP A 169 -1.62 -0.78 29.14
N SER A 170 -0.70 -0.84 28.19
CA SER A 170 0.73 -0.75 28.47
C SER A 170 1.11 0.58 29.15
N LYS A 171 0.50 1.69 28.73
CA LYS A 171 0.70 3.01 29.34
C LYS A 171 0.22 3.03 30.80
N ILE A 172 -1.02 2.61 31.04
CA ILE A 172 -1.58 2.69 32.41
C ILE A 172 -0.86 1.76 33.38
N VAL A 173 -0.41 0.58 32.92
CA VAL A 173 0.35 -0.38 33.74
C VAL A 173 1.71 0.15 34.19
N ILE A 174 2.37 0.99 33.38
CA ILE A 174 3.64 1.64 33.75
C ILE A 174 3.44 2.95 34.54
N GLY A 175 2.19 3.28 34.90
CA GLY A 175 1.85 4.41 35.77
C GLY A 175 1.49 5.71 35.05
N GLU A 176 1.42 5.68 33.71
CA GLU A 176 0.91 6.82 32.93
C GLU A 176 -0.61 6.98 33.12
N GLU A 177 -1.10 8.21 32.99
CA GLU A 177 -2.52 8.50 32.92
C GLU A 177 -3.07 8.26 31.52
N ILE A 178 -4.28 7.69 31.41
CA ILE A 178 -4.99 7.54 30.14
C ILE A 178 -6.38 8.18 30.21
N HIS A 179 -6.86 8.65 29.10
CA HIS A 179 -8.21 9.23 28.98
C HIS A 179 -9.28 8.13 29.01
N SER A 180 -10.49 8.49 29.43
CA SER A 180 -11.67 7.60 29.44
C SER A 180 -11.93 6.90 28.11
N ASP A 181 -11.63 7.54 26.98
CA ASP A 181 -11.80 6.93 25.65
C ASP A 181 -10.84 5.78 25.38
N ASP A 182 -9.62 5.86 25.87
CA ASP A 182 -8.67 4.75 25.82
C ASP A 182 -9.07 3.64 26.77
N LEU A 183 -9.60 3.99 27.95
CA LEU A 183 -10.14 3.01 28.87
C LEU A 183 -11.38 2.28 28.32
N LYS A 184 -12.23 2.95 27.54
CA LYS A 184 -13.36 2.32 26.82
C LYS A 184 -12.85 1.29 25.79
N LYS A 185 -11.70 1.55 25.13
CA LYS A 185 -11.07 0.56 24.22
C LYS A 185 -10.58 -0.68 24.98
N ILE A 186 -9.89 -0.47 26.12
CA ILE A 186 -9.43 -1.54 27.00
C ILE A 186 -10.60 -2.41 27.45
N LYS A 187 -11.69 -1.80 27.93
CA LYS A 187 -12.89 -2.48 28.44
C LYS A 187 -13.48 -3.51 27.47
N ARG A 188 -13.32 -3.32 26.16
CA ARG A 188 -13.80 -4.26 25.12
C ARG A 188 -13.13 -5.64 25.20
N PHE A 189 -11.86 -5.66 25.61
CA PHE A 189 -11.00 -6.85 25.59
C PHE A 189 -10.73 -7.40 26.98
N TYR A 190 -10.91 -6.58 28.03
CA TYR A 190 -10.63 -6.95 29.41
C TYR A 190 -11.58 -8.02 29.95
N LYS A 191 -11.06 -8.92 30.79
CA LYS A 191 -11.79 -10.07 31.36
C LYS A 191 -12.96 -9.69 32.28
N PHE A 192 -12.89 -8.55 32.96
CA PHE A 192 -13.93 -8.06 33.87
C PHE A 192 -14.59 -6.79 33.35
N ARG A 193 -15.83 -6.57 33.74
CA ARG A 193 -16.55 -5.32 33.47
C ARG A 193 -16.32 -4.34 34.61
N PHE A 194 -15.93 -3.11 34.26
CA PHE A 194 -15.84 -1.99 35.19
C PHE A 194 -16.53 -0.76 34.58
N ARG A 195 -16.88 0.19 35.46
CA ARG A 195 -17.50 1.45 35.03
C ARG A 195 -16.42 2.39 34.53
N VAL A 196 -16.73 3.14 33.48
CA VAL A 196 -15.90 4.21 32.94
C VAL A 196 -16.74 5.47 32.94
N ASP A 197 -16.33 6.47 33.68
CA ASP A 197 -16.97 7.79 33.68
C ASP A 197 -16.44 8.59 32.49
N GLU A 198 -17.27 9.46 31.94
CA GLU A 198 -16.92 10.24 30.76
C GLU A 198 -15.95 11.38 31.10
N ASP A 199 -15.12 11.74 30.13
CA ASP A 199 -14.21 12.89 30.19
C ASP A 199 -13.32 12.94 31.45
N ARG A 200 -12.71 11.79 31.80
CA ARG A 200 -11.86 11.65 32.98
C ARG A 200 -10.54 10.98 32.64
N MET A 201 -9.48 11.39 33.33
CA MET A 201 -8.18 10.69 33.32
C MET A 201 -8.18 9.59 34.38
N TYR A 202 -7.51 8.48 34.07
CA TYR A 202 -7.42 7.29 34.93
C TYR A 202 -5.98 6.84 35.09
N LYS A 203 -5.64 6.43 36.31
CA LYS A 203 -4.45 5.66 36.63
C LYS A 203 -4.81 4.22 36.97
N ILE A 204 -3.82 3.34 37.01
CA ILE A 204 -4.05 1.91 37.26
C ILE A 204 -4.77 1.63 38.61
N TYR A 205 -4.45 2.42 39.65
CA TYR A 205 -5.08 2.27 40.97
C TYR A 205 -6.51 2.79 41.07
N ASP A 206 -7.01 3.53 40.06
CA ASP A 206 -8.43 3.90 39.95
C ASP A 206 -9.29 2.73 39.46
N LEU A 207 -8.66 1.66 39.00
CA LEU A 207 -9.33 0.51 38.43
C LEU A 207 -9.32 -0.67 39.40
N PRO A 208 -10.40 -1.48 39.47
CA PRO A 208 -10.49 -2.69 40.30
C PRO A 208 -9.74 -3.86 39.62
N VAL A 209 -8.46 -3.65 39.22
CA VAL A 209 -7.68 -4.59 38.41
C VAL A 209 -6.23 -4.61 38.85
N ASP A 210 -5.56 -5.73 38.62
CA ASP A 210 -4.15 -5.87 38.85
C ASP A 210 -3.35 -5.42 37.62
N ALA A 211 -2.17 -4.85 37.84
CA ALA A 211 -1.25 -4.40 36.80
C ALA A 211 -0.53 -5.58 36.11
N GLU A 212 -1.30 -6.50 35.54
CA GLU A 212 -0.77 -7.65 34.81
C GLU A 212 -0.54 -7.33 33.30
N PRO A 213 0.31 -8.09 32.63
CA PRO A 213 0.45 -7.99 31.18
C PRO A 213 -0.87 -8.21 30.44
N TRP A 214 -1.11 -7.47 29.37
CA TRP A 214 -2.38 -7.50 28.60
C TRP A 214 -2.81 -8.92 28.20
N PHE A 215 -1.88 -9.80 27.83
CA PHE A 215 -2.17 -11.16 27.38
C PHE A 215 -2.71 -12.08 28.48
N LYS A 216 -2.63 -11.66 29.76
CA LYS A 216 -3.29 -12.32 30.88
C LYS A 216 -4.68 -11.74 31.20
N CYS A 217 -4.95 -10.54 30.72
CA CYS A 217 -6.14 -9.76 31.09
C CYS A 217 -7.17 -9.67 29.97
N PHE A 218 -6.75 -9.75 28.71
CA PHE A 218 -7.59 -9.54 27.52
C PHE A 218 -8.19 -10.88 27.03
N ASN A 219 -9.22 -11.38 27.72
CA ASN A 219 -9.83 -12.67 27.37
C ASN A 219 -10.77 -12.61 26.16
N ASN A 220 -11.19 -11.41 25.77
CA ASN A 220 -12.09 -11.20 24.63
C ASN A 220 -11.33 -10.88 23.33
N LEU A 221 -10.00 -11.01 23.34
CA LEU A 221 -9.18 -10.87 22.13
C LEU A 221 -9.18 -12.19 21.35
N LYS A 222 -9.34 -12.11 20.03
CA LYS A 222 -9.24 -13.30 19.16
C LYS A 222 -7.88 -13.96 19.33
N PRO A 223 -7.80 -15.29 19.47
CA PRO A 223 -6.55 -16.02 19.69
C PRO A 223 -5.48 -15.69 18.66
N GLU A 224 -5.83 -15.67 17.37
CA GLU A 224 -4.90 -15.41 16.25
C GLU A 224 -4.26 -14.01 16.38
N LEU A 225 -5.07 -13.01 16.76
CA LEU A 225 -4.60 -11.65 16.93
C LEU A 225 -3.73 -11.49 18.20
N SER A 226 -4.06 -12.25 19.26
CA SER A 226 -3.24 -12.32 20.46
C SER A 226 -1.89 -12.93 20.18
N GLU A 227 -1.84 -14.04 19.46
CA GLU A 227 -0.60 -14.71 19.07
C GLU A 227 0.28 -13.83 18.16
N TYR A 228 -0.33 -13.14 17.20
CA TYR A 228 0.36 -12.17 16.36
C TYR A 228 1.08 -11.08 17.19
N PHE A 229 0.38 -10.43 18.12
CA PHE A 229 0.99 -9.39 18.94
C PHE A 229 2.03 -9.93 19.93
N LEU A 230 1.86 -11.16 20.41
CA LEU A 230 2.87 -11.84 21.23
C LEU A 230 4.12 -12.20 20.40
N ALA A 231 3.94 -12.67 19.16
CA ALA A 231 5.04 -12.93 18.24
C ALA A 231 5.81 -11.66 17.93
N ALA A 232 5.13 -10.58 17.57
CA ALA A 232 5.75 -9.28 17.32
C ALA A 232 6.58 -8.78 18.52
N ARG A 233 6.04 -8.93 19.72
CA ARG A 233 6.77 -8.58 20.96
C ARG A 233 8.04 -9.43 21.16
N ARG A 234 7.97 -10.74 20.90
CA ARG A 234 9.13 -11.64 21.02
C ARG A 234 10.23 -11.28 20.04
N GLN A 235 9.86 -10.85 18.84
CA GLN A 235 10.79 -10.39 17.80
C GLN A 235 11.34 -8.98 18.06
N GLY A 236 10.82 -8.26 19.06
CA GLY A 236 11.18 -6.86 19.32
C GLY A 236 10.67 -5.88 18.26
N GLU A 237 9.65 -6.27 17.50
CA GLU A 237 9.09 -5.45 16.43
C GLU A 237 8.34 -4.23 16.96
N SER A 238 8.50 -3.11 16.28
CA SER A 238 7.72 -1.90 16.55
C SER A 238 6.36 -1.99 15.88
N LEU A 239 5.30 -1.99 16.67
CA LEU A 239 3.92 -1.98 16.17
C LEU A 239 3.39 -0.55 15.89
N ASN A 240 4.27 0.40 15.59
CA ASN A 240 3.87 1.78 15.26
C ASN A 240 3.73 1.99 13.75
N VAL A 241 4.60 1.36 12.97
CA VAL A 241 4.63 1.50 11.51
C VAL A 241 4.74 0.11 10.87
N ALA A 242 3.94 -0.12 9.84
CA ALA A 242 4.08 -1.32 9.01
C ALA A 242 5.32 -1.18 8.12
N ARG A 243 6.27 -2.10 8.24
CA ARG A 243 7.43 -2.16 7.34
C ARG A 243 7.21 -3.13 6.18
N ILE A 244 6.13 -3.94 6.24
CA ILE A 244 5.72 -4.83 5.17
C ILE A 244 4.38 -4.33 4.61
N LYS A 245 4.36 -4.00 3.33
CA LYS A 245 3.15 -3.67 2.58
C LYS A 245 2.79 -4.85 1.68
N ILE A 246 1.57 -5.32 1.80
CA ILE A 246 1.04 -6.43 1.00
C ILE A 246 -0.05 -5.88 0.10
N ASN A 247 0.05 -6.08 -1.21
CA ASN A 247 -0.97 -5.57 -2.13
C ASN A 247 -1.00 -6.37 -3.44
N THR A 248 -1.98 -6.08 -4.29
CA THR A 248 -1.94 -6.53 -5.67
C THR A 248 -1.05 -5.63 -6.50
N ILE A 249 -0.49 -6.16 -7.60
CA ILE A 249 0.32 -5.37 -8.55
C ILE A 249 -0.44 -4.15 -9.09
N HIS A 250 -1.77 -4.26 -9.25
CA HIS A 250 -2.61 -3.15 -9.70
C HIS A 250 -2.83 -2.09 -8.60
N GLY A 251 -2.96 -2.53 -7.34
CA GLY A 251 -3.25 -1.62 -6.23
C GLY A 251 -2.05 -0.77 -5.79
N VAL A 252 -0.86 -1.04 -6.32
CA VAL A 252 0.38 -0.38 -5.90
C VAL A 252 1.20 0.12 -7.10
N LYS A 253 0.59 0.22 -8.28
CA LYS A 253 1.25 0.79 -9.46
C LYS A 253 1.95 2.11 -9.09
N GLY A 254 3.21 2.28 -9.50
CA GLY A 254 4.04 3.43 -9.16
C GLY A 254 4.66 3.41 -7.75
N GLY A 255 4.32 2.42 -6.92
CA GLY A 255 4.95 2.23 -5.61
C GLY A 255 6.39 1.72 -5.70
N GLU A 256 7.13 1.90 -4.61
CA GLU A 256 8.51 1.40 -4.48
C GLU A 256 8.80 0.98 -3.05
N ALA A 257 9.74 0.06 -2.89
CA ALA A 257 10.28 -0.38 -1.61
C ALA A 257 11.73 -0.83 -1.76
N GLU A 258 12.40 -1.07 -0.65
CA GLU A 258 13.76 -1.62 -0.62
C GLU A 258 13.80 -3.04 -1.18
N HIS A 259 12.80 -3.85 -0.83
CA HIS A 259 12.58 -5.21 -1.32
C HIS A 259 11.18 -5.33 -1.93
N VAL A 260 11.06 -5.98 -3.09
CA VAL A 260 9.81 -6.23 -3.79
C VAL A 260 9.72 -7.70 -4.19
#